data_d0196788492d8be8778c56961e4539be
#
_entry.id   d0196788492d8be8778c56961e4539be
#
_cell.length_a   1.000
_cell.length_b   1.000
_cell.length_c   1.000
_cell.angle_alpha   90.00
_cell.angle_beta   90.00
_cell.angle_gamma   90.00
#
_symmetry.space_group_name_H-M   'P 1'
#
loop_
_entity.id
_entity.type
_entity.pdbx_description
1 polymer ?
#
loop_
_entity_poly.entity_id
_entity_poly.type
_entity_poly.pdbx_seq_one_letter_code
_entity_poly.pdbx_strand_id
1 'polypeptide(L)'
;MHPAIATHIVPTRNEIWVMLRGSCQINVPIDDATCAPNSDKSGTHSAEIRYWTAAELASQRGSGYKECGCGMGPALNIAAASGAYVLADRGTWLAFKNRGDLTILVEGDKRLFNQYGVMLVNPAKHPNVKKEPGQTFVDWLISPEGQKSIADYKINGEQLFYPNASDSGA
;
A
#
# COMPACT_ATOMS: atom_id res chain seq x y z
N MET A 1 -33.34 -2.81 -4.98
CA MET A 1 -32.62 -3.92 -4.31
C MET A 1 -31.28 -4.11 -5.03
N HIS A 2 -30.17 -3.69 -4.42
CA HIS A 2 -28.85 -4.02 -4.92
C HIS A 2 -28.58 -5.47 -4.54
N PRO A 3 -28.32 -6.38 -5.49
CA PRO A 3 -27.85 -7.70 -5.13
C PRO A 3 -26.47 -7.55 -4.48
N ALA A 4 -26.34 -8.08 -3.28
CA ALA A 4 -25.10 -8.10 -2.54
C ALA A 4 -23.98 -8.68 -3.43
N ILE A 5 -22.98 -7.88 -3.71
CA ILE A 5 -21.71 -8.37 -4.20
C ILE A 5 -21.15 -9.17 -3.03
N ALA A 6 -21.02 -10.47 -3.20
CA ALA A 6 -20.30 -11.28 -2.22
C ALA A 6 -18.82 -10.83 -2.28
N THR A 7 -18.50 -9.85 -1.48
CA THR A 7 -17.15 -9.35 -1.32
C THR A 7 -16.50 -10.21 -0.27
N HIS A 8 -15.79 -11.24 -0.68
CA HIS A 8 -14.87 -11.90 0.23
C HIS A 8 -13.65 -10.98 0.34
N ILE A 9 -13.63 -10.17 1.39
CA ILE A 9 -12.43 -9.45 1.76
C ILE A 9 -11.51 -10.50 2.36
N VAL A 10 -10.42 -10.79 1.69
CA VAL A 10 -9.33 -11.59 2.28
C VAL A 10 -8.51 -10.60 3.11
N PRO A 11 -8.64 -10.64 4.42
CA PRO A 11 -7.79 -9.80 5.24
C PRO A 11 -6.39 -10.38 5.18
N THR A 12 -5.49 -9.71 4.51
CA THR A 12 -4.06 -9.88 4.74
C THR A 12 -3.63 -8.73 5.63
N ARG A 13 -3.21 -9.05 6.86
CA ARG A 13 -2.66 -8.07 7.79
C ARG A 13 -1.28 -7.71 7.25
N ASN A 14 -1.27 -6.80 6.29
CA ASN A 14 0.00 -6.21 5.93
C ASN A 14 -0.01 -5.49 4.63
N GLU A 15 0.00 -4.32 4.76
CA GLU A 15 1.10 -3.53 4.24
C GLU A 15 1.20 -2.37 5.17
N ILE A 16 2.24 -2.40 5.93
CA ILE A 16 2.63 -1.25 6.67
C ILE A 16 3.12 -0.29 5.62
N TRP A 17 2.42 0.79 5.46
CA TRP A 17 2.96 1.94 4.78
C TRP A 17 4.23 2.34 5.53
N VAL A 18 5.30 2.48 4.84
CA VAL A 18 6.55 2.97 5.40
C VAL A 18 6.72 4.42 4.97
N MET A 19 6.84 5.31 5.93
CA MET A 19 7.29 6.66 5.64
C MET A 19 8.81 6.62 5.59
N LEU A 20 9.35 7.01 4.47
CA LEU A 20 10.78 7.01 4.18
C LEU A 20 11.28 8.45 4.09
N ARG A 21 12.51 8.66 4.52
CA ARG A 21 13.21 9.93 4.37
C ARG A 21 14.57 9.70 3.74
N GLY A 22 14.87 10.45 2.70
CA GLY A 22 16.24 10.62 2.24
C GLY A 22 17.04 11.50 3.21
N SER A 23 18.33 11.30 3.32
CA SER A 23 19.20 12.13 4.16
C SER A 23 19.39 13.50 3.52
N CYS A 24 18.39 14.38 3.71
CA CYS A 24 18.70 15.82 3.62
C CYS A 24 19.12 16.27 5.02
N GLN A 25 20.36 16.70 5.17
CA GLN A 25 20.82 17.28 6.40
C GLN A 25 19.99 18.52 6.74
N ILE A 26 19.53 18.57 8.00
CA ILE A 26 19.25 19.76 8.79
C ILE A 26 17.85 20.36 8.67
N ASN A 27 17.21 20.54 9.84
CA ASN A 27 16.22 21.58 10.20
C ASN A 27 15.47 22.24 9.04
N VAL A 28 14.82 21.42 8.21
CA VAL A 28 13.88 21.97 7.24
C VAL A 28 12.57 22.16 7.98
N PRO A 29 12.02 23.38 8.03
CA PRO A 29 10.67 23.60 8.49
C PRO A 29 9.72 22.68 7.74
N ILE A 30 8.62 22.28 8.36
CA ILE A 30 7.58 21.43 7.73
C ILE A 30 7.12 22.00 6.38
N ASP A 31 7.25 23.30 6.22
CA ASP A 31 6.89 24.07 5.02
C ASP A 31 7.76 23.75 3.78
N ASP A 32 8.97 23.21 3.99
CA ASP A 32 9.90 22.82 2.92
C ASP A 32 10.07 21.29 2.77
N ALA A 33 9.29 20.50 3.51
CA ALA A 33 9.32 19.04 3.40
C ALA A 33 8.84 18.62 2.01
N THR A 34 9.75 18.12 1.19
CA THR A 34 9.41 17.59 -0.14
C THR A 34 8.77 16.23 0.03
N CYS A 35 7.49 16.11 -0.22
CA CYS A 35 6.78 14.85 -0.37
C CYS A 35 6.75 14.46 -1.85
N ALA A 36 7.02 13.21 -2.17
CA ALA A 36 6.88 12.66 -3.50
C ALA A 36 5.70 11.65 -3.50
N PRO A 37 4.46 12.12 -3.61
CA PRO A 37 3.30 11.23 -3.63
C PRO A 37 3.06 10.67 -5.01
N ASN A 38 2.50 9.48 -5.03
CA ASN A 38 1.93 8.86 -6.22
C ASN A 38 0.60 9.52 -6.57
N SER A 39 0.56 10.53 -7.39
CA SER A 39 -0.71 11.14 -7.81
C SER A 39 -1.44 10.34 -8.92
N ASP A 40 -1.21 9.03 -8.97
CA ASP A 40 -1.80 8.12 -9.95
C ASP A 40 -3.21 7.62 -9.59
N LYS A 41 -3.84 8.20 -8.55
CA LYS A 41 -5.11 7.77 -7.95
C LYS A 41 -5.08 6.33 -7.42
N SER A 42 -3.90 5.79 -7.16
CA SER A 42 -3.69 4.49 -6.54
C SER A 42 -4.18 4.44 -5.08
N GLY A 43 -4.18 3.23 -4.51
CA GLY A 43 -4.44 3.04 -3.09
C GLY A 43 -3.46 3.81 -2.20
N THR A 44 -2.19 3.90 -2.60
CA THR A 44 -1.15 4.68 -1.90
C THR A 44 -1.51 6.15 -1.84
N HIS A 45 -1.85 6.75 -2.99
CA HIS A 45 -2.24 8.15 -3.05
C HIS A 45 -3.50 8.42 -2.20
N SER A 46 -4.50 7.54 -2.30
CA SER A 46 -5.71 7.67 -1.50
C SER A 46 -5.44 7.58 0.00
N ALA A 47 -4.53 6.69 0.42
CA ALA A 47 -4.11 6.57 1.81
C ALA A 47 -3.37 7.82 2.29
N GLU A 48 -2.45 8.33 1.49
CA GLU A 48 -1.71 9.56 1.79
C GLU A 48 -2.65 10.76 2.00
N ILE A 49 -3.57 10.99 1.07
CA ILE A 49 -4.56 12.09 1.20
C ILE A 49 -5.38 11.94 2.48
N ARG A 50 -5.76 10.71 2.83
CA ARG A 50 -6.47 10.44 4.09
C ARG A 50 -5.63 10.82 5.31
N TYR A 51 -4.32 10.56 5.31
CA TYR A 51 -3.44 10.93 6.42
C TYR A 51 -3.26 12.44 6.53
N TRP A 52 -3.06 13.14 5.41
CA TRP A 52 -3.03 14.60 5.38
C TRP A 52 -4.32 15.22 5.92
N THR A 53 -5.47 14.64 5.56
CA THR A 53 -6.78 15.09 6.02
C THR A 53 -6.95 14.82 7.52
N ALA A 54 -6.58 13.63 8.00
CA ALA A 54 -6.67 13.27 9.41
C ALA A 54 -5.75 14.10 10.31
N ALA A 55 -4.64 14.59 9.75
CA ALA A 55 -3.73 15.51 10.43
C ALA A 55 -4.17 16.99 10.36
N GLU A 56 -5.27 17.27 9.67
CA GLU A 56 -5.77 18.65 9.41
C GLU A 56 -4.77 19.53 8.61
N LEU A 57 -3.85 18.88 7.88
CA LEU A 57 -2.80 19.55 7.10
C LEU A 57 -3.07 19.54 5.59
N ALA A 58 -4.22 19.04 5.14
CA ALA A 58 -4.52 18.89 3.72
C ALA A 58 -4.46 20.22 2.93
N SER A 59 -4.86 21.33 3.55
CA SER A 59 -4.79 22.68 2.97
C SER A 59 -3.40 23.33 3.06
N GLN A 60 -2.49 22.75 3.83
CA GLN A 60 -1.16 23.27 4.07
C GLN A 60 -0.09 22.63 3.17
N ARG A 61 -0.52 21.80 2.21
CA ARG A 61 0.36 21.25 1.20
C ARG A 61 0.88 22.37 0.30
N GLY A 62 2.07 22.86 0.61
CA GLY A 62 2.72 23.95 -0.10
C GLY A 62 3.52 23.50 -1.31
N SER A 63 4.44 24.33 -1.76
CA SER A 63 5.33 24.08 -2.91
C SER A 63 6.26 22.85 -2.72
N GLY A 64 6.46 22.42 -1.48
CA GLY A 64 7.20 21.19 -1.15
C GLY A 64 6.44 19.91 -1.46
N TYR A 65 5.12 19.95 -1.61
CA TYR A 65 4.32 18.80 -1.98
C TYR A 65 4.33 18.60 -3.49
N LYS A 66 4.97 17.55 -3.97
CA LYS A 66 5.16 17.28 -5.39
C LYS A 66 4.45 16.00 -5.81
N GLU A 67 3.51 16.11 -6.71
CA GLU A 67 2.81 14.98 -7.30
C GLU A 67 3.54 14.52 -8.57
N CYS A 68 4.04 13.29 -8.59
CA CYS A 68 4.74 12.77 -9.77
C CYS A 68 3.82 12.17 -10.83
N GLY A 69 2.57 11.84 -10.52
CA GLY A 69 1.69 11.11 -11.42
C GLY A 69 2.24 9.75 -11.83
N CYS A 70 3.03 9.13 -11.00
CA CYS A 70 3.83 7.97 -11.31
C CYS A 70 3.58 6.83 -10.31
N GLY A 71 3.96 5.61 -10.67
CA GLY A 71 3.86 4.45 -9.76
C GLY A 71 4.90 4.51 -8.63
N MET A 72 4.80 3.54 -7.69
CA MET A 72 5.60 3.55 -6.46
C MET A 72 7.12 3.50 -6.68
N GLY A 73 7.59 2.71 -7.65
CA GLY A 73 9.03 2.61 -7.95
C GLY A 73 9.65 3.94 -8.39
N PRO A 74 9.09 4.63 -9.40
CA PRO A 74 9.51 5.99 -9.77
C PRO A 74 9.41 6.99 -8.62
N ALA A 75 8.36 6.96 -7.79
CA ALA A 75 8.22 7.84 -6.63
C ALA A 75 9.36 7.64 -5.62
N LEU A 76 9.74 6.40 -5.34
CA LEU A 76 10.89 6.07 -4.50
C LEU A 76 12.20 6.59 -5.08
N ASN A 77 12.40 6.50 -6.40
CA ASN A 77 13.59 7.08 -7.05
C ASN A 77 13.64 8.60 -6.91
N ILE A 78 12.52 9.28 -7.10
CA ILE A 78 12.43 10.75 -6.90
C ILE A 78 12.74 11.10 -5.46
N ALA A 79 12.14 10.39 -4.49
CA ALA A 79 12.40 10.63 -3.08
C ALA A 79 13.88 10.41 -2.71
N ALA A 80 14.50 9.34 -3.22
CA ALA A 80 15.92 9.08 -3.00
C ALA A 80 16.81 10.20 -3.57
N ALA A 81 16.50 10.67 -4.78
CA ALA A 81 17.28 11.70 -5.46
C ALA A 81 17.10 13.11 -4.87
N SER A 82 15.93 13.40 -4.30
CA SER A 82 15.58 14.74 -3.78
C SER A 82 15.66 14.86 -2.26
N GLY A 83 15.97 13.78 -1.54
CA GLY A 83 15.93 13.76 -0.08
C GLY A 83 14.51 13.92 0.50
N ALA A 84 13.50 13.54 -0.29
CA ALA A 84 12.11 13.76 0.05
C ALA A 84 11.55 12.68 1.00
N TYR A 85 10.42 13.00 1.65
CA TYR A 85 9.59 12.02 2.34
C TYR A 85 8.67 11.33 1.32
N VAL A 86 8.42 10.05 1.50
CA VAL A 86 7.52 9.29 0.64
C VAL A 86 6.79 8.22 1.44
N LEU A 87 5.49 8.06 1.16
CA LEU A 87 4.70 6.95 1.64
C LEU A 87 4.83 5.80 0.64
N ALA A 88 5.23 4.64 1.10
CA ALA A 88 5.40 3.46 0.25
C ALA A 88 4.75 2.22 0.85
N ASP A 89 4.31 1.32 0.02
CA ASP A 89 3.95 -0.02 0.46
C ASP A 89 5.20 -0.85 0.78
N ARG A 90 5.08 -1.73 1.78
CA ARG A 90 6.19 -2.54 2.26
C ARG A 90 6.75 -3.47 1.16
N GLY A 91 5.87 -4.04 0.33
CA GLY A 91 6.28 -4.95 -0.73
C GLY A 91 7.19 -4.25 -1.74
N THR A 92 6.78 -3.07 -2.21
CA THR A 92 7.63 -2.26 -3.11
C THR A 92 8.92 -1.84 -2.43
N TRP A 93 8.87 -1.40 -1.16
CA TRP A 93 10.07 -1.03 -0.41
C TRP A 93 11.06 -2.19 -0.29
N LEU A 94 10.61 -3.40 0.04
CA LEU A 94 11.50 -4.56 0.16
C LEU A 94 12.12 -4.97 -1.18
N ALA A 95 11.37 -4.82 -2.27
CA ALA A 95 11.85 -5.09 -3.62
C ALA A 95 12.75 -3.97 -4.18
N PHE A 96 12.65 -2.75 -3.64
CA PHE A 96 13.36 -1.58 -4.14
C PHE A 96 14.84 -1.61 -3.77
N LYS A 97 15.70 -1.55 -4.78
CA LYS A 97 17.14 -1.68 -4.58
C LYS A 97 17.88 -0.35 -4.53
N ASN A 98 17.36 0.66 -5.23
CA ASN A 98 18.02 1.98 -5.36
C ASN A 98 17.67 2.88 -4.17
N ARG A 99 17.86 2.39 -2.96
CA ARG A 99 17.40 3.05 -1.72
C ARG A 99 18.15 4.36 -1.43
N GLY A 100 19.40 4.51 -1.89
CA GLY A 100 20.22 5.65 -1.50
C GLY A 100 20.24 5.82 0.01
N ASP A 101 19.95 7.03 0.45
CA ASP A 101 19.86 7.38 1.88
C ASP A 101 18.43 7.26 2.45
N LEU A 102 17.49 6.67 1.71
CA LEU A 102 16.15 6.45 2.22
C LEU A 102 16.16 5.49 3.41
N THR A 103 15.53 5.90 4.49
CA THR A 103 15.37 5.11 5.71
C THR A 103 13.91 5.07 6.13
N ILE A 104 13.51 3.96 6.77
CA ILE A 104 12.17 3.85 7.34
C ILE A 104 12.11 4.76 8.57
N LEU A 105 11.15 5.68 8.59
CA LEU A 105 10.86 6.52 9.76
C LEU A 105 9.73 5.98 10.60
N VAL A 106 8.69 5.47 9.96
CA VAL A 106 7.49 4.94 10.62
C VAL A 106 7.04 3.68 9.91
N GLU A 107 6.89 2.61 10.66
CA GLU A 107 6.24 1.37 10.23
C GLU A 107 5.48 0.74 11.42
N GLY A 108 4.58 -0.19 11.17
CA GLY A 108 3.87 -0.94 12.23
C GLY A 108 2.74 -0.18 12.93
N ASP A 109 2.48 1.06 12.59
CA ASP A 109 1.35 1.81 13.12
C ASP A 109 0.04 1.26 12.55
N LYS A 110 -0.96 1.01 13.40
CA LYS A 110 -2.27 0.50 12.99
C LYS A 110 -2.98 1.39 11.98
N ARG A 111 -2.70 2.69 11.98
CA ARG A 111 -3.24 3.64 11.00
C ARG A 111 -2.68 3.43 9.61
N LEU A 112 -1.50 2.83 9.51
CA LEU A 112 -0.83 2.50 8.25
C LEU A 112 -1.28 1.15 7.68
N PHE A 113 -2.39 0.61 8.17
CA PHE A 113 -2.92 -0.67 7.71
C PHE A 113 -3.36 -0.59 6.24
N ASN A 114 -2.82 -1.49 5.42
CA ASN A 114 -3.16 -1.63 4.02
C ASN A 114 -3.63 -3.06 3.75
N GLN A 115 -4.91 -3.21 3.44
CA GLN A 115 -5.54 -4.50 3.26
C GLN A 115 -5.79 -4.80 1.79
N TYR A 116 -5.44 -6.00 1.36
CA TYR A 116 -5.82 -6.53 0.06
C TYR A 116 -7.17 -7.24 0.15
N GLY A 117 -7.94 -7.13 -0.92
CA GLY A 117 -9.19 -7.86 -1.09
C GLY A 117 -9.19 -8.63 -2.40
N VAL A 118 -9.80 -9.79 -2.40
CA VAL A 118 -10.11 -10.55 -3.63
C VAL A 118 -11.61 -10.53 -3.88
N MET A 119 -12.00 -10.27 -5.11
CA MET A 119 -13.41 -10.21 -5.51
C MET A 119 -13.62 -10.98 -6.80
N LEU A 120 -14.66 -11.81 -6.82
CA LEU A 120 -15.10 -12.42 -8.07
C LEU A 120 -15.92 -11.41 -8.88
N VAL A 121 -15.57 -11.24 -10.15
CA VAL A 121 -16.36 -10.42 -11.09
C VAL A 121 -17.75 -11.04 -11.24
N ASN A 122 -18.79 -10.22 -11.19
CA ASN A 122 -20.18 -10.68 -11.23
C ASN A 122 -20.53 -11.34 -12.59
N PRO A 123 -20.79 -12.66 -12.63
CA PRO A 123 -21.08 -13.37 -13.88
C PRO A 123 -22.40 -12.94 -14.54
N ALA A 124 -23.35 -12.41 -13.76
CA ALA A 124 -24.63 -11.93 -14.33
C ALA A 124 -24.44 -10.65 -15.15
N LYS A 125 -23.40 -9.85 -14.82
CA LYS A 125 -23.04 -8.65 -15.60
C LYS A 125 -22.01 -8.94 -16.67
N HIS A 126 -21.21 -9.96 -16.49
CA HIS A 126 -20.10 -10.33 -17.37
C HIS A 126 -20.15 -11.84 -17.66
N PRO A 127 -20.95 -12.27 -18.67
CA PRO A 127 -21.19 -13.70 -18.96
C PRO A 127 -19.93 -14.50 -19.30
N ASN A 128 -18.86 -13.83 -19.75
CA ASN A 128 -17.60 -14.49 -20.13
C ASN A 128 -16.68 -14.79 -18.92
N VAL A 129 -17.11 -14.41 -17.71
CA VAL A 129 -16.33 -14.69 -16.50
C VAL A 129 -16.32 -16.18 -16.18
N LYS A 130 -15.13 -16.72 -15.99
CA LYS A 130 -14.94 -18.09 -15.55
C LYS A 130 -15.22 -18.20 -14.05
N LYS A 131 -16.52 -18.26 -13.70
CA LYS A 131 -17.00 -18.19 -12.33
C LYS A 131 -16.39 -19.29 -11.45
N GLU A 132 -16.47 -20.55 -11.88
CA GLU A 132 -16.01 -21.67 -11.06
C GLU A 132 -14.50 -21.65 -10.79
N PRO A 133 -13.62 -21.49 -11.79
CA PRO A 133 -12.19 -21.33 -11.52
C PRO A 133 -11.85 -20.10 -10.68
N GLY A 134 -12.57 -18.99 -10.90
CA GLY A 134 -12.39 -17.79 -10.10
C GLY A 134 -12.76 -18.00 -8.63
N GLN A 135 -13.88 -18.68 -8.35
CA GLN A 135 -14.28 -19.01 -7.00
C GLN A 135 -13.29 -19.98 -6.34
N THR A 136 -12.85 -21.00 -7.05
CA THR A 136 -11.83 -21.95 -6.56
C THR A 136 -10.56 -21.20 -6.15
N PHE A 137 -10.13 -20.20 -6.92
CA PHE A 137 -8.97 -19.38 -6.57
C PHE A 137 -9.22 -18.53 -5.31
N VAL A 138 -10.40 -17.92 -5.20
CA VAL A 138 -10.79 -17.15 -3.99
C VAL A 138 -10.78 -18.05 -2.77
N ASP A 139 -11.41 -19.23 -2.86
CA ASP A 139 -11.53 -20.19 -1.75
C ASP A 139 -10.14 -20.71 -1.33
N TRP A 140 -9.26 -21.00 -2.31
CA TRP A 140 -7.88 -21.37 -2.01
C TRP A 140 -7.12 -20.24 -1.31
N LEU A 141 -7.28 -19.00 -1.77
CA LEU A 141 -6.54 -17.85 -1.21
C LEU A 141 -6.85 -17.64 0.29
N ILE A 142 -8.10 -17.91 0.70
CA ILE A 142 -8.52 -17.82 2.10
C ILE A 142 -8.32 -19.12 2.90
N SER A 143 -7.96 -20.21 2.23
CA SER A 143 -7.70 -21.48 2.90
C SER A 143 -6.41 -21.44 3.73
N PRO A 144 -6.23 -22.36 4.70
CA PRO A 144 -4.99 -22.45 5.46
C PRO A 144 -3.75 -22.62 4.57
N GLU A 145 -3.87 -23.33 3.46
CA GLU A 145 -2.77 -23.55 2.50
C GLU A 145 -2.41 -22.24 1.77
N GLY A 146 -3.41 -21.54 1.22
CA GLY A 146 -3.19 -20.26 0.55
C GLY A 146 -2.63 -19.21 1.50
N GLN A 147 -3.16 -19.14 2.72
CA GLN A 147 -2.66 -18.22 3.75
C GLN A 147 -1.22 -18.55 4.16
N LYS A 148 -0.88 -19.84 4.26
CA LYS A 148 0.50 -20.25 4.49
C LYS A 148 1.43 -19.86 3.34
N SER A 149 0.99 -20.05 2.09
CA SER A 149 1.76 -19.65 0.91
C SER A 149 2.05 -18.14 0.89
N ILE A 150 1.08 -17.31 1.33
CA ILE A 150 1.26 -15.86 1.49
C ILE A 150 2.28 -15.57 2.59
N ALA A 151 2.18 -16.24 3.75
CA ALA A 151 3.09 -16.04 4.88
C ALA A 151 4.54 -16.44 4.56
N ASP A 152 4.71 -17.50 3.80
CA ASP A 152 6.02 -18.06 3.47
C ASP A 152 6.76 -17.25 2.39
N TYR A 153 6.04 -16.38 1.67
CA TYR A 153 6.67 -15.56 0.65
C TYR A 153 7.53 -14.45 1.26
N LYS A 154 8.83 -14.50 0.96
CA LYS A 154 9.83 -13.61 1.52
C LYS A 154 10.73 -13.02 0.44
N ILE A 155 11.18 -11.79 0.65
CA ILE A 155 12.25 -11.17 -0.13
C ILE A 155 13.42 -10.92 0.82
N ASN A 156 14.60 -11.45 0.50
CA ASN A 156 15.81 -11.33 1.33
C ASN A 156 15.61 -11.81 2.79
N GLY A 157 14.73 -12.78 3.00
CA GLY A 157 14.40 -13.32 4.33
C GLY A 157 13.33 -12.52 5.07
N GLU A 158 12.90 -11.38 4.56
CA GLU A 158 11.84 -10.56 5.15
C GLU A 158 10.47 -10.93 4.57
N GLN A 159 9.48 -11.09 5.46
CA GLN A 159 8.11 -11.39 5.09
C GLN A 159 7.42 -10.16 4.49
N LEU A 160 6.77 -10.32 3.32
CA LEU A 160 6.07 -9.23 2.65
C LEU A 160 4.65 -9.05 3.15
N PHE A 161 3.91 -10.15 3.25
CA PHE A 161 2.49 -10.15 3.54
C PHE A 161 2.21 -10.96 4.80
N TYR A 162 1.22 -10.55 5.58
CA TYR A 162 0.80 -11.24 6.79
C TYR A 162 -0.65 -11.69 6.62
N PRO A 163 -0.88 -12.99 6.48
CA PRO A 163 -2.21 -13.50 6.28
C PRO A 163 -3.09 -13.27 7.51
N ASN A 164 -4.34 -12.93 7.28
CA ASN A 164 -5.30 -12.70 8.34
C ASN A 164 -6.74 -13.09 7.93
N ALA A 165 -6.90 -14.04 7.00
CA ALA A 165 -8.22 -14.48 6.56
C ALA A 165 -9.08 -15.08 7.69
N SER A 166 -8.45 -15.51 8.79
CA SER A 166 -9.12 -16.02 9.99
C SER A 166 -9.51 -14.93 10.98
N ASP A 167 -9.00 -13.71 10.83
CA ASP A 167 -9.29 -12.62 11.75
C ASP A 167 -10.70 -12.12 11.44
N SER A 168 -11.65 -12.42 12.33
CA SER A 168 -13.02 -11.92 12.23
C SER A 168 -13.03 -10.41 12.39
N GLY A 169 -13.02 -9.73 11.24
CA GLY A 169 -13.35 -8.32 11.11
C GLY A 169 -12.60 -7.34 12.03
N ALA A 170 -11.63 -6.67 11.44
CA ALA A 170 -11.27 -5.34 11.95
C ALA A 170 -12.03 -4.28 11.16
#